data_f0a21d2f4f202c3304bd12a70eca66d5
#
_entry.id   f0a21d2f4f202c3304bd12a70eca66d5
#
_cell.length_a   1.000
_cell.length_b   1.000
_cell.length_c   1.000
_cell.angle_alpha   90.00
_cell.angle_beta   90.00
_cell.angle_gamma   90.00
#
_symmetry.space_group_name_H-M   'P 1'
#
loop_
_entity.id
_entity.type
_entity.pdbx_description
1 polymer ?
#
loop_
_entity_poly.entity_id
_entity_poly.type
_entity_poly.pdbx_seq_one_letter_code
_entity_poly.pdbx_strand_id
1 'polypeptide(L)'
;MQLKNVIESPCGIRFMLDQLELQSGFARRWLLDASMMSKCEEIAAAYDELHRFTTFVEQVDKTRLDTLLFKLQGLKDIRTTIKNLHNQAVLDDIELFEVKHLAILATDVKKLLAQQDMADAVEIPDLEKVIDILDPDGMKIATFYIYDSYCAQLKDLRVNMRQHPEQQDDLMLQASELEDGVRKDLSRALHPFASAIEQAQLALARIDVNVAKAMQIKQMGLTFPVLSQDGTTAYEAMFHPQVKEALAVRGREFQPVDIAFGQQPTLITGANMGGKTVVLKTLTLCQLLFQFGFGIPAASARIAVKDEIRLLFQRGYWDKLSFLKQHNIPIESL
;
A
#
# COMPACT_ATOMS: atom_id res chain seq x y z
N MET A 1 3.34 -15.98 -2.55
CA MET A 1 3.26 -15.35 -3.90
C MET A 1 3.09 -13.84 -3.69
N GLN A 2 3.89 -12.99 -4.34
CA GLN A 2 3.76 -11.52 -4.21
C GLN A 2 2.86 -10.96 -5.31
N LEU A 3 2.18 -9.83 -5.03
CA LEU A 3 1.25 -9.20 -5.96
C LEU A 3 1.91 -8.79 -7.29
N LYS A 4 3.15 -8.25 -7.23
CA LYS A 4 3.93 -7.92 -8.44
C LYS A 4 4.18 -9.10 -9.37
N ASN A 5 4.21 -10.33 -8.87
CA ASN A 5 4.45 -11.53 -9.67
C ASN A 5 3.19 -12.00 -10.42
N VAL A 6 2.01 -11.53 -10.03
CA VAL A 6 0.73 -11.89 -10.64
C VAL A 6 0.07 -10.77 -11.45
N ILE A 7 0.67 -9.57 -11.42
CA ILE A 7 0.11 -8.40 -12.11
C ILE A 7 -0.05 -8.62 -13.62
N GLU A 8 0.82 -9.43 -14.23
CA GLU A 8 0.77 -9.77 -15.66
C GLU A 8 -0.16 -10.96 -15.96
N SER A 9 -0.82 -11.51 -14.93
CA SER A 9 -1.79 -12.58 -15.14
C SER A 9 -2.95 -12.08 -16.00
N PRO A 10 -3.37 -12.85 -17.03
CA PRO A 10 -4.43 -12.42 -17.93
C PRO A 10 -5.83 -12.51 -17.31
N CYS A 11 -5.93 -12.46 -15.98
CA CYS A 11 -7.20 -12.49 -15.24
C CYS A 11 -7.80 -11.11 -14.98
N GLY A 12 -7.12 -10.01 -15.32
CA GLY A 12 -7.61 -8.65 -15.09
C GLY A 12 -7.13 -8.00 -13.79
N ILE A 13 -6.20 -8.61 -13.05
CA ILE A 13 -5.67 -8.03 -11.80
C ILE A 13 -4.98 -6.68 -12.06
N ARG A 14 -4.24 -6.52 -13.15
CA ARG A 14 -3.63 -5.24 -13.56
C ARG A 14 -4.68 -4.14 -13.67
N PHE A 15 -5.80 -4.42 -14.35
CA PHE A 15 -6.91 -3.48 -14.47
C PHE A 15 -7.41 -3.00 -13.09
N MET A 16 -7.59 -3.91 -12.13
CA MET A 16 -8.00 -3.55 -10.77
C MET A 16 -6.99 -2.66 -10.06
N LEU A 17 -5.69 -2.92 -10.24
CA LEU A 17 -4.62 -2.11 -9.64
C LEU A 17 -4.48 -0.73 -10.30
N ASP A 18 -4.75 -0.63 -11.60
CA ASP A 18 -4.71 0.64 -12.33
C ASP A 18 -5.92 1.55 -11.99
N GLN A 19 -7.00 0.97 -11.45
CA GLN A 19 -8.16 1.70 -10.94
C GLN A 19 -8.00 2.16 -9.47
N LEU A 20 -6.87 1.83 -8.81
CA LEU A 20 -6.59 2.33 -7.46
C LEU A 20 -6.02 3.74 -7.51
N GLU A 21 -6.67 4.66 -6.82
CA GLU A 21 -6.22 6.05 -6.68
C GLU A 21 -5.23 6.19 -5.51
N LEU A 22 -4.07 5.50 -5.60
CA LEU A 22 -3.01 5.62 -4.61
C LEU A 22 -2.35 7.01 -4.68
N GLN A 23 -2.16 7.64 -3.54
CA GLN A 23 -1.62 8.99 -3.45
C GLN A 23 -0.09 9.00 -3.52
N SER A 24 0.57 7.96 -3.03
CA SER A 24 2.02 7.92 -2.93
C SER A 24 2.66 6.79 -3.76
N GLY A 25 3.82 7.10 -4.34
CA GLY A 25 4.63 6.08 -5.03
C GLY A 25 5.19 5.02 -4.07
N PHE A 26 5.36 5.36 -2.80
CA PHE A 26 5.78 4.39 -1.78
C PHE A 26 4.66 3.37 -1.48
N ALA A 27 3.43 3.82 -1.27
CA ALA A 27 2.28 2.92 -1.04
C ALA A 27 2.05 1.97 -2.22
N ARG A 28 2.25 2.46 -3.46
CA ARG A 28 2.16 1.59 -4.67
C ARG A 28 3.21 0.49 -4.63
N ARG A 29 4.47 0.81 -4.31
CA ARG A 29 5.54 -0.20 -4.19
C ARG A 29 5.28 -1.17 -3.05
N TRP A 30 4.87 -0.66 -1.89
CA TRP A 30 4.52 -1.47 -0.73
C TRP A 30 3.40 -2.47 -1.05
N LEU A 31 2.33 -2.02 -1.73
CA LEU A 31 1.24 -2.89 -2.17
C LEU A 31 1.71 -3.98 -3.15
N LEU A 32 2.56 -3.63 -4.12
CA LEU A 32 3.09 -4.59 -5.10
C LEU A 32 4.01 -5.66 -4.46
N ASP A 33 4.70 -5.31 -3.38
CA ASP A 33 5.54 -6.21 -2.60
C ASP A 33 4.73 -7.08 -1.62
N ALA A 34 3.43 -6.80 -1.41
CA ALA A 34 2.58 -7.55 -0.51
C ALA A 34 2.52 -9.03 -0.89
N SER A 35 2.56 -9.91 0.10
CA SER A 35 2.41 -11.35 -0.05
C SER A 35 0.94 -11.75 0.00
N MET A 36 0.58 -12.74 -0.81
CA MET A 36 -0.75 -13.35 -0.77
C MET A 36 -0.99 -13.97 0.61
N MET A 37 -2.06 -13.56 1.26
CA MET A 37 -2.46 -14.11 2.55
C MET A 37 -2.97 -15.55 2.37
N SER A 38 -2.57 -16.43 3.28
CA SER A 38 -2.95 -17.85 3.27
C SER A 38 -3.61 -18.31 4.57
N LYS A 39 -3.65 -17.45 5.58
CA LYS A 39 -4.28 -17.75 6.88
C LYS A 39 -5.60 -17.02 7.02
N CYS A 40 -6.60 -17.73 7.53
CA CYS A 40 -7.94 -17.17 7.73
C CYS A 40 -7.93 -15.93 8.62
N GLU A 41 -7.11 -15.94 9.68
CA GLU A 41 -7.02 -14.85 10.64
C GLU A 41 -6.42 -13.58 10.01
N GLU A 42 -5.39 -13.72 9.15
CA GLU A 42 -4.78 -12.62 8.42
C GLU A 42 -5.77 -11.97 7.45
N ILE A 43 -6.54 -12.80 6.74
CA ILE A 43 -7.57 -12.35 5.81
C ILE A 43 -8.70 -11.65 6.55
N ALA A 44 -9.21 -12.24 7.64
CA ALA A 44 -10.26 -11.65 8.45
C ALA A 44 -9.83 -10.27 8.98
N ALA A 45 -8.64 -10.17 9.58
CA ALA A 45 -8.10 -8.91 10.08
C ALA A 45 -7.95 -7.84 8.97
N ALA A 46 -7.50 -8.24 7.76
CA ALA A 46 -7.39 -7.33 6.63
C ALA A 46 -8.76 -6.80 6.16
N TYR A 47 -9.80 -7.65 6.17
CA TYR A 47 -11.15 -7.21 5.80
C TYR A 47 -11.83 -6.39 6.91
N ASP A 48 -11.59 -6.70 8.18
CA ASP A 48 -12.09 -5.88 9.30
C ASP A 48 -11.51 -4.47 9.22
N GLU A 49 -10.21 -4.35 8.94
CA GLU A 49 -9.57 -3.06 8.73
C GLU A 49 -10.12 -2.33 7.49
N LEU A 50 -10.21 -3.02 6.34
CA LEU A 50 -10.76 -2.43 5.13
C LEU A 50 -12.22 -1.97 5.32
N HIS A 51 -13.02 -2.71 6.08
CA HIS A 51 -14.39 -2.33 6.39
C HIS A 51 -14.45 -1.02 7.19
N ARG A 52 -13.56 -0.84 8.18
CA ARG A 52 -13.44 0.42 8.92
C ARG A 52 -13.11 1.59 7.99
N PHE A 53 -12.15 1.42 7.07
CA PHE A 53 -11.81 2.45 6.07
C PHE A 53 -12.95 2.72 5.09
N THR A 54 -13.73 1.70 4.70
CA THR A 54 -14.89 1.89 3.82
C THR A 54 -15.97 2.70 4.53
N THR A 55 -16.29 2.37 5.77
CA THR A 55 -17.22 3.14 6.60
C THR A 55 -16.75 4.59 6.77
N PHE A 56 -15.46 4.78 7.02
CA PHE A 56 -14.88 6.12 7.12
C PHE A 56 -15.05 6.92 5.81
N VAL A 57 -14.69 6.35 4.66
CA VAL A 57 -14.82 7.02 3.34
C VAL A 57 -16.28 7.32 2.97
N GLU A 58 -17.22 6.55 3.49
CA GLU A 58 -18.65 6.79 3.27
C GLU A 58 -19.20 7.92 4.15
N GLN A 59 -18.69 8.07 5.36
CA GLN A 59 -19.21 8.98 6.38
C GLN A 59 -18.47 10.31 6.48
N VAL A 60 -17.17 10.33 6.12
CA VAL A 60 -16.35 11.52 6.22
C VAL A 60 -16.78 12.59 5.22
N ASP A 61 -16.74 13.85 5.63
CA ASP A 61 -16.97 14.97 4.69
C ASP A 61 -15.84 15.04 3.64
N LYS A 62 -16.20 15.49 2.44
CA LYS A 62 -15.28 15.56 1.29
C LYS A 62 -14.02 16.38 1.59
N THR A 63 -14.13 17.47 2.31
CA THR A 63 -13.00 18.36 2.60
C THR A 63 -11.94 17.65 3.46
N ARG A 64 -12.38 16.86 4.42
CA ARG A 64 -11.48 16.09 5.29
C ARG A 64 -10.83 14.92 4.54
N LEU A 65 -11.60 14.24 3.69
CA LEU A 65 -11.04 13.19 2.83
C LEU A 65 -9.99 13.79 1.89
N ASP A 66 -10.30 14.90 1.20
CA ASP A 66 -9.36 15.58 0.31
C ASP A 66 -8.11 16.04 1.07
N THR A 67 -8.25 16.48 2.33
CA THR A 67 -7.12 16.85 3.18
C THR A 67 -6.24 15.65 3.49
N LEU A 68 -6.84 14.49 3.83
CA LEU A 68 -6.10 13.26 4.08
C LEU A 68 -5.36 12.80 2.81
N LEU A 69 -6.03 12.77 1.67
CA LEU A 69 -5.44 12.39 0.38
C LEU A 69 -4.27 13.32 0.03
N PHE A 70 -4.44 14.63 0.17
CA PHE A 70 -3.37 15.60 -0.05
C PHE A 70 -2.16 15.37 0.86
N LYS A 71 -2.39 15.08 2.14
CA LYS A 71 -1.28 14.75 3.06
C LYS A 71 -0.54 13.48 2.62
N LEU A 72 -1.26 12.43 2.23
CA LEU A 72 -0.67 11.18 1.77
C LEU A 72 0.19 11.32 0.50
N GLN A 73 -0.06 12.33 -0.35
CA GLN A 73 0.81 12.66 -1.48
C GLN A 73 2.24 13.02 -1.06
N GLY A 74 2.39 13.52 0.17
CA GLY A 74 3.70 13.83 0.76
C GLY A 74 4.52 12.61 1.18
N LEU A 75 3.95 11.40 1.18
CA LEU A 75 4.66 10.19 1.61
C LEU A 75 5.73 9.78 0.61
N LYS A 76 6.99 9.95 1.00
CA LYS A 76 8.17 9.57 0.21
C LYS A 76 8.71 8.21 0.62
N ASP A 77 9.45 7.58 -0.30
CA ASP A 77 10.20 6.36 0.00
C ASP A 77 11.57 6.70 0.59
N ILE A 78 11.67 6.62 1.91
CA ILE A 78 12.91 6.93 2.65
C ILE A 78 13.55 5.67 3.25
N ARG A 79 13.32 4.49 2.66
CA ARG A 79 13.89 3.22 3.15
C ARG A 79 15.41 3.22 3.21
N THR A 80 16.08 3.94 2.32
CA THR A 80 17.55 4.08 2.34
C THR A 80 17.99 4.87 3.57
N THR A 81 17.36 6.00 3.85
CA THR A 81 17.60 6.83 5.03
C THR A 81 17.34 6.06 6.32
N ILE A 82 16.22 5.31 6.38
CA ILE A 82 15.89 4.43 7.52
C ILE A 82 16.96 3.36 7.72
N LYS A 83 17.43 2.73 6.64
CA LYS A 83 18.52 1.75 6.69
C LYS A 83 19.82 2.36 7.20
N ASN A 84 20.17 3.56 6.74
CA ASN A 84 21.34 4.30 7.21
C ASN A 84 21.21 4.60 8.70
N LEU A 85 20.03 5.00 9.16
CA LEU A 85 19.73 5.26 10.56
C LEU A 85 19.88 3.99 11.42
N HIS A 86 19.35 2.85 10.98
CA HIS A 86 19.55 1.56 11.66
C HIS A 86 21.02 1.15 11.75
N ASN A 87 21.81 1.48 10.73
CA ASN A 87 23.25 1.22 10.69
C ASN A 87 24.09 2.25 11.46
N GLN A 88 23.47 3.19 12.16
CA GLN A 88 24.14 4.28 12.89
C GLN A 88 25.04 5.16 11.99
N ALA A 89 24.71 5.26 10.72
CA ALA A 89 25.38 6.17 9.81
C ALA A 89 25.07 7.63 10.14
N VAL A 90 25.96 8.53 9.81
CA VAL A 90 25.70 9.97 9.87
C VAL A 90 24.82 10.34 8.67
N LEU A 91 23.64 10.87 8.95
CA LEU A 91 22.70 11.34 7.94
C LEU A 91 23.13 12.70 7.39
N ASP A 92 22.91 12.90 6.10
CA ASP A 92 23.08 14.21 5.46
C ASP A 92 21.83 15.11 5.65
N ASP A 93 21.88 16.34 5.16
CA ASP A 93 20.79 17.32 5.30
C ASP A 93 19.51 16.87 4.59
N ILE A 94 19.62 16.13 3.50
CA ILE A 94 18.47 15.59 2.75
C ILE A 94 17.82 14.47 3.56
N GLU A 95 18.62 13.57 4.08
CA GLU A 95 18.16 12.44 4.91
C GLU A 95 17.51 12.94 6.23
N LEU A 96 18.11 13.94 6.89
CA LEU A 96 17.53 14.59 8.07
C LEU A 96 16.20 15.26 7.74
N PHE A 97 16.12 15.93 6.57
CA PHE A 97 14.86 16.48 6.08
C PHE A 97 13.81 15.42 5.82
N GLU A 98 14.17 14.30 5.20
CA GLU A 98 13.25 13.19 4.92
C GLU A 98 12.64 12.64 6.21
N VAL A 99 13.46 12.44 7.25
CA VAL A 99 12.99 11.99 8.57
C VAL A 99 12.06 13.02 9.21
N LYS A 100 12.44 14.31 9.21
CA LYS A 100 11.62 15.41 9.73
C LYS A 100 10.26 15.45 9.02
N HIS A 101 10.26 15.42 7.70
CA HIS A 101 9.07 15.48 6.88
C HIS A 101 8.13 14.30 7.17
N LEU A 102 8.65 13.07 7.24
CA LEU A 102 7.87 11.89 7.60
C LEU A 102 7.27 12.00 9.00
N ALA A 103 8.03 12.48 9.99
CA ALA A 103 7.56 12.62 11.37
C ALA A 103 6.39 13.62 11.46
N ILE A 104 6.50 14.77 10.80
CA ILE A 104 5.43 15.76 10.72
C ILE A 104 4.20 15.16 10.02
N LEU A 105 4.39 14.52 8.88
CA LEU A 105 3.31 13.89 8.11
C LEU A 105 2.58 12.83 8.93
N ALA A 106 3.31 11.94 9.61
CA ALA A 106 2.74 10.90 10.46
C ALA A 106 1.91 11.48 11.61
N THR A 107 2.42 12.52 12.26
CA THR A 107 1.73 13.23 13.35
C THR A 107 0.44 13.91 12.83
N ASP A 108 0.50 14.53 11.68
CA ASP A 108 -0.66 15.19 11.07
C ASP A 108 -1.75 14.18 10.68
N VAL A 109 -1.38 13.08 10.03
CA VAL A 109 -2.32 12.01 9.65
C VAL A 109 -2.93 11.35 10.88
N LYS A 110 -2.12 11.08 11.92
CA LYS A 110 -2.61 10.55 13.21
C LYS A 110 -3.68 11.45 13.82
N LYS A 111 -3.45 12.77 13.84
CA LYS A 111 -4.42 13.75 14.35
C LYS A 111 -5.70 13.80 13.52
N LEU A 112 -5.59 13.72 12.18
CA LEU A 112 -6.76 13.68 11.29
C LEU A 112 -7.62 12.44 11.53
N LEU A 113 -7.01 11.26 11.66
CA LEU A 113 -7.73 10.01 11.91
C LEU A 113 -8.37 9.98 13.31
N ALA A 114 -7.69 10.49 14.32
CA ALA A 114 -8.22 10.58 15.68
C ALA A 114 -9.49 11.44 15.78
N GLN A 115 -9.60 12.50 14.98
CA GLN A 115 -10.80 13.35 14.91
C GLN A 115 -12.01 12.66 14.27
N GLN A 116 -11.85 11.44 13.73
CA GLN A 116 -12.86 10.69 13.01
C GLN A 116 -13.09 9.30 13.63
N ASP A 117 -12.72 9.09 14.89
CA ASP A 117 -12.80 7.80 15.60
C ASP A 117 -12.06 6.65 14.89
N MET A 118 -11.01 7.01 14.09
CA MET A 118 -10.16 6.08 13.35
C MET A 118 -8.76 5.92 13.96
N ALA A 119 -8.55 6.39 15.18
CA ALA A 119 -7.24 6.35 15.85
C ALA A 119 -6.67 4.93 15.95
N ASP A 120 -7.54 3.94 16.17
CA ASP A 120 -7.17 2.53 16.35
C ASP A 120 -7.21 1.72 15.04
N ALA A 121 -7.48 2.36 13.89
CA ALA A 121 -7.58 1.64 12.63
C ALA A 121 -6.22 1.15 12.15
N VAL A 122 -5.19 2.00 12.28
CA VAL A 122 -3.78 1.68 12.03
C VAL A 122 -2.95 2.36 13.10
N GLU A 123 -2.13 1.60 13.79
CA GLU A 123 -1.22 2.14 14.80
C GLU A 123 -0.13 2.99 14.12
N ILE A 124 -0.14 4.30 14.41
CA ILE A 124 0.90 5.24 13.99
C ILE A 124 1.74 5.58 15.23
N PRO A 125 3.04 5.25 15.24
CA PRO A 125 3.94 5.60 16.34
C PRO A 125 3.95 7.11 16.64
N ASP A 126 4.25 7.44 17.88
CA ASP A 126 4.45 8.82 18.27
C ASP A 126 5.87 9.27 17.89
N LEU A 127 5.96 10.31 17.06
CA LEU A 127 7.21 10.88 16.57
C LEU A 127 7.39 12.35 17.01
N GLU A 128 6.67 12.83 18.02
CA GLU A 128 6.82 14.23 18.52
C GLU A 128 8.27 14.51 18.95
N LYS A 129 8.91 13.57 19.63
CA LYS A 129 10.33 13.71 20.02
C LYS A 129 11.28 13.79 18.81
N VAL A 130 10.96 13.11 17.72
CA VAL A 130 11.74 13.20 16.47
C VAL A 130 11.59 14.60 15.87
N ILE A 131 10.39 15.16 15.93
CA ILE A 131 10.12 16.54 15.48
C ILE A 131 10.89 17.53 16.35
N ASP A 132 10.85 17.39 17.67
CA ASP A 132 11.57 18.27 18.61
C ASP A 132 13.09 18.27 18.35
N ILE A 133 13.66 17.10 18.03
CA ILE A 133 15.09 16.97 17.68
C ILE A 133 15.40 17.70 16.36
N LEU A 134 14.53 17.59 15.34
CA LEU A 134 14.79 18.10 13.99
C LEU A 134 14.17 19.48 13.70
N ASP A 135 13.40 20.02 14.61
CA ASP A 135 12.72 21.32 14.49
C ASP A 135 12.65 22.03 15.85
N PRO A 136 13.80 22.30 16.49
CA PRO A 136 13.87 22.84 17.85
C PRO A 136 13.18 24.20 17.99
N ASP A 137 13.09 24.94 16.89
CA ASP A 137 12.44 26.26 16.85
C ASP A 137 10.93 26.16 16.53
N GLY A 138 10.38 24.94 16.31
CA GLY A 138 8.96 24.69 16.05
C GLY A 138 8.41 25.32 14.76
N MET A 139 9.28 25.61 13.81
CA MET A 139 8.92 26.35 12.58
C MET A 139 8.08 25.53 11.59
N LYS A 140 8.15 24.19 11.64
CA LYS A 140 7.46 23.24 10.74
C LYS A 140 7.57 23.56 9.26
N ILE A 141 8.70 24.16 8.85
CA ILE A 141 8.95 24.48 7.44
C ILE A 141 9.36 23.24 6.65
N ALA A 142 8.98 23.23 5.37
CA ALA A 142 9.25 22.14 4.45
C ALA A 142 10.70 22.15 3.88
N THR A 143 11.66 22.55 4.70
CA THR A 143 13.09 22.52 4.40
C THR A 143 13.85 22.11 5.65
N PHE A 144 15.05 21.60 5.49
CA PHE A 144 15.99 21.38 6.57
C PHE A 144 17.27 22.13 6.26
N TYR A 145 17.79 22.77 7.27
CA TYR A 145 19.12 23.31 7.35
C TYR A 145 19.57 23.21 8.80
N ILE A 146 20.85 23.24 9.05
CA ILE A 146 21.36 23.22 10.41
C ILE A 146 21.05 24.57 11.06
N TYR A 147 20.09 24.55 11.99
CA TYR A 147 19.63 25.76 12.71
C TYR A 147 20.73 26.29 13.64
N ASP A 148 20.74 27.62 13.83
CA ASP A 148 21.65 28.26 14.79
C ASP A 148 21.40 27.82 16.23
N SER A 149 20.20 27.34 16.55
CA SER A 149 19.82 26.77 17.85
C SER A 149 20.54 25.45 18.19
N TYR A 150 21.08 24.71 17.20
CA TYR A 150 21.84 23.50 17.48
C TYR A 150 23.25 23.76 18.02
N CYS A 151 23.88 24.89 17.64
CA CYS A 151 25.26 25.18 17.98
C CYS A 151 25.47 26.70 18.10
N ALA A 152 25.73 27.18 19.31
CA ALA A 152 25.99 28.60 19.55
C ALA A 152 27.24 29.11 18.79
N GLN A 153 28.28 28.28 18.72
CA GLN A 153 29.51 28.61 17.97
C GLN A 153 29.25 28.81 16.47
N LEU A 154 28.39 27.97 15.89
CA LEU A 154 27.99 28.09 14.48
C LEU A 154 27.22 29.39 14.22
N LYS A 155 26.36 29.80 15.18
CA LYS A 155 25.66 31.08 15.10
C LYS A 155 26.63 32.25 15.07
N ASP A 156 27.59 32.27 16.01
CA ASP A 156 28.59 33.33 16.09
C ASP A 156 29.47 33.36 14.84
N LEU A 157 29.86 32.20 14.34
CA LEU A 157 30.65 32.05 13.11
C LEU A 157 29.91 32.60 11.87
N ARG A 158 28.63 32.29 11.73
CA ARG A 158 27.79 32.80 10.64
C ARG A 158 27.61 34.32 10.70
N VAL A 159 27.59 34.90 11.92
CA VAL A 159 27.61 36.36 12.08
C VAL A 159 28.93 36.94 11.63
N ASN A 160 30.07 36.35 12.05
CA ASN A 160 31.40 36.77 11.63
C ASN A 160 31.61 36.68 10.11
N MET A 161 31.15 35.63 9.47
CA MET A 161 31.20 35.49 8.00
C MET A 161 30.52 36.64 7.24
N ARG A 162 29.40 37.17 7.81
CA ARG A 162 28.70 38.31 7.22
C ARG A 162 29.44 39.64 7.41
N GLN A 163 30.27 39.74 8.51
CA GLN A 163 31.00 40.96 8.83
C GLN A 163 32.38 41.01 8.17
N HIS A 164 32.98 39.86 7.88
CA HIS A 164 34.36 39.71 7.37
C HIS A 164 34.41 38.91 6.06
N PRO A 165 33.94 39.45 4.91
CA PRO A 165 33.94 38.76 3.62
C PRO A 165 35.36 38.33 3.15
N GLU A 166 36.41 39.02 3.60
CA GLU A 166 37.80 38.73 3.28
C GLU A 166 38.34 37.42 3.89
N GLN A 167 37.68 36.91 4.94
CA GLN A 167 38.04 35.67 5.66
C GLN A 167 37.03 34.54 5.35
N GLN A 168 36.20 34.70 4.35
CA GLN A 168 35.06 33.84 4.09
C GLN A 168 35.45 32.37 3.92
N ASP A 169 36.56 32.06 3.21
CA ASP A 169 36.96 30.69 2.95
C ASP A 169 37.35 29.93 4.22
N ASP A 170 38.15 30.55 5.09
CA ASP A 170 38.57 29.96 6.39
C ASP A 170 37.35 29.76 7.33
N LEU A 171 36.46 30.75 7.38
CA LEU A 171 35.26 30.70 8.19
C LEU A 171 34.24 29.67 7.67
N MET A 172 34.16 29.48 6.34
CA MET A 172 33.34 28.43 5.73
C MET A 172 33.84 27.02 6.10
N LEU A 173 35.15 26.82 6.11
CA LEU A 173 35.71 25.52 6.53
C LEU A 173 35.35 25.21 7.99
N GLN A 174 35.52 26.17 8.89
CA GLN A 174 35.15 26.03 10.30
C GLN A 174 33.65 25.80 10.48
N ALA A 175 32.79 26.49 9.70
CA ALA A 175 31.36 26.27 9.71
C ALA A 175 30.99 24.84 9.28
N SER A 176 31.64 24.35 8.23
CA SER A 176 31.41 22.98 7.73
C SER A 176 31.79 21.92 8.76
N GLU A 177 32.89 22.09 9.48
CA GLU A 177 33.30 21.17 10.56
C GLU A 177 32.29 21.15 11.72
N LEU A 178 31.77 22.32 12.13
CA LEU A 178 30.72 22.42 13.14
C LEU A 178 29.42 21.79 12.66
N GLU A 179 29.02 22.01 11.40
CA GLU A 179 27.83 21.42 10.80
C GLU A 179 27.92 19.88 10.74
N ASP A 180 29.11 19.33 10.41
CA ASP A 180 29.36 17.90 10.47
C ASP A 180 29.25 17.35 11.90
N GLY A 181 29.69 18.11 12.88
CA GLY A 181 29.47 17.79 14.30
C GLY A 181 27.99 17.70 14.66
N VAL A 182 27.22 18.71 14.24
CA VAL A 182 25.75 18.72 14.46
C VAL A 182 25.08 17.56 13.76
N ARG A 183 25.42 17.22 12.49
CA ARG A 183 24.89 16.06 11.79
C ARG A 183 25.12 14.75 12.54
N LYS A 184 26.33 14.57 13.10
CA LYS A 184 26.67 13.38 13.91
C LYS A 184 25.82 13.30 15.16
N ASP A 185 25.62 14.42 15.87
CA ASP A 185 24.85 14.45 17.10
C ASP A 185 23.36 14.22 16.84
N LEU A 186 22.79 14.83 15.80
CA LEU A 186 21.41 14.61 15.36
C LEU A 186 21.18 13.16 14.97
N SER A 187 22.07 12.59 14.14
CA SER A 187 21.97 11.19 13.72
C SER A 187 22.01 10.23 14.91
N ARG A 188 22.89 10.49 15.89
CA ARG A 188 22.96 9.72 17.14
C ARG A 188 21.69 9.85 17.96
N ALA A 189 21.11 11.05 18.07
CA ALA A 189 19.87 11.29 18.79
C ALA A 189 18.66 10.64 18.14
N LEU A 190 18.64 10.49 16.80
CA LEU A 190 17.56 9.85 16.02
C LEU A 190 17.63 8.33 16.03
N HIS A 191 18.82 7.75 16.19
CA HIS A 191 19.01 6.30 16.11
C HIS A 191 18.03 5.47 16.98
N PRO A 192 17.70 5.84 18.23
CA PRO A 192 16.71 5.09 19.03
C PRO A 192 15.31 5.07 18.44
N PHE A 193 15.00 5.97 17.51
CA PHE A 193 13.69 6.10 16.87
C PHE A 193 13.60 5.42 15.51
N ALA A 194 14.68 4.80 15.02
CA ALA A 194 14.74 4.20 13.68
C ALA A 194 13.56 3.25 13.40
N SER A 195 13.26 2.33 14.34
CA SER A 195 12.13 1.40 14.19
C SER A 195 10.77 2.10 14.22
N ALA A 196 10.59 3.15 15.03
CA ALA A 196 9.34 3.91 15.05
C ALA A 196 9.16 4.71 13.75
N ILE A 197 10.23 5.26 13.19
CA ILE A 197 10.22 5.97 11.89
C ILE A 197 9.83 4.99 10.77
N GLU A 198 10.40 3.79 10.76
CA GLU A 198 10.06 2.73 9.80
C GLU A 198 8.58 2.32 9.91
N GLN A 199 8.10 2.05 11.12
CA GLN A 199 6.70 1.70 11.37
C GLN A 199 5.75 2.81 10.95
N ALA A 200 6.09 4.07 11.18
CA ALA A 200 5.29 5.21 10.74
C ALA A 200 5.19 5.27 9.21
N GLN A 201 6.29 5.06 8.47
CA GLN A 201 6.26 5.01 7.01
C GLN A 201 5.36 3.88 6.49
N LEU A 202 5.45 2.68 7.08
CA LEU A 202 4.61 1.54 6.73
C LEU A 202 3.14 1.78 7.08
N ALA A 203 2.86 2.38 8.23
CA ALA A 203 1.50 2.73 8.65
C ALA A 203 0.84 3.71 7.66
N LEU A 204 1.54 4.75 7.23
CA LEU A 204 1.04 5.70 6.23
C LEU A 204 0.78 5.04 4.87
N ALA A 205 1.65 4.13 4.43
CA ALA A 205 1.42 3.37 3.20
C ALA A 205 0.18 2.47 3.31
N ARG A 206 -0.02 1.82 4.46
CA ARG A 206 -1.18 1.00 4.75
C ARG A 206 -2.48 1.81 4.73
N ILE A 207 -2.46 3.02 5.29
CA ILE A 207 -3.59 3.95 5.25
C ILE A 207 -3.91 4.35 3.81
N ASP A 208 -2.92 4.77 3.02
CA ASP A 208 -3.08 5.14 1.60
C ASP A 208 -3.72 4.00 0.80
N VAL A 209 -3.22 2.77 0.95
CA VAL A 209 -3.77 1.58 0.27
C VAL A 209 -5.20 1.29 0.70
N ASN A 210 -5.52 1.36 2.00
CA ASN A 210 -6.88 1.04 2.47
C ASN A 210 -7.89 2.11 2.07
N VAL A 211 -7.52 3.39 2.08
CA VAL A 211 -8.38 4.48 1.56
C VAL A 211 -8.63 4.28 0.07
N ALA A 212 -7.60 3.98 -0.72
CA ALA A 212 -7.75 3.73 -2.16
C ALA A 212 -8.64 2.51 -2.45
N LYS A 213 -8.48 1.39 -1.70
CA LYS A 213 -9.35 0.21 -1.81
C LYS A 213 -10.81 0.53 -1.41
N ALA A 214 -11.02 1.29 -0.33
CA ALA A 214 -12.34 1.71 0.11
C ALA A 214 -13.05 2.58 -0.95
N MET A 215 -12.34 3.51 -1.55
CA MET A 215 -12.85 4.32 -2.66
C MET A 215 -13.19 3.45 -3.88
N GLN A 216 -12.33 2.49 -4.23
CA GLN A 216 -12.55 1.54 -5.33
C GLN A 216 -13.80 0.67 -5.10
N ILE A 217 -14.02 0.18 -3.86
CA ILE A 217 -15.23 -0.59 -3.50
C ILE A 217 -16.48 0.22 -3.83
N LYS A 218 -16.53 1.48 -3.41
CA LYS A 218 -17.65 2.37 -3.68
C LYS A 218 -17.84 2.69 -5.16
N GLN A 219 -16.76 3.02 -5.87
CA GLN A 219 -16.80 3.43 -7.28
C GLN A 219 -17.22 2.28 -8.20
N MET A 220 -16.73 1.08 -7.94
CA MET A 220 -16.93 -0.09 -8.81
C MET A 220 -18.08 -1.00 -8.36
N GLY A 221 -18.73 -0.73 -7.23
CA GLY A 221 -19.79 -1.56 -6.66
C GLY A 221 -19.29 -2.95 -6.29
N LEU A 222 -18.14 -3.02 -5.60
CA LEU A 222 -17.56 -4.26 -5.13
C LEU A 222 -18.16 -4.64 -3.77
N THR A 223 -18.13 -5.94 -3.43
CA THR A 223 -18.66 -6.44 -2.16
C THR A 223 -17.56 -6.95 -1.23
N PHE A 224 -17.87 -7.02 0.05
CA PHE A 224 -17.04 -7.71 1.04
C PHE A 224 -17.32 -9.21 1.00
N PRO A 225 -16.30 -10.07 0.89
CA PRO A 225 -16.51 -11.51 0.92
C PRO A 225 -16.76 -12.03 2.34
N VAL A 226 -17.52 -13.10 2.44
CA VAL A 226 -17.61 -13.94 3.65
C VAL A 226 -16.57 -15.04 3.55
N LEU A 227 -15.75 -15.22 4.60
CA LEU A 227 -14.77 -16.29 4.68
C LEU A 227 -15.48 -17.64 4.81
N SER A 228 -15.20 -18.56 3.87
CA SER A 228 -15.75 -19.92 3.90
C SER A 228 -14.96 -20.80 4.86
N GLN A 229 -15.66 -21.49 5.76
CA GLN A 229 -15.05 -22.45 6.70
C GLN A 229 -15.14 -23.90 6.23
N ASP A 230 -16.06 -24.19 5.31
CA ASP A 230 -16.33 -25.53 4.80
C ASP A 230 -15.62 -25.86 3.48
N GLY A 231 -14.76 -24.95 3.00
CA GLY A 231 -14.01 -25.09 1.77
C GLY A 231 -14.83 -24.84 0.49
N THR A 232 -16.11 -24.47 0.60
CA THR A 232 -16.94 -24.09 -0.53
C THR A 232 -16.69 -22.65 -0.96
N THR A 233 -16.81 -22.36 -2.25
CA THR A 233 -16.74 -21.01 -2.80
C THR A 233 -17.99 -20.75 -3.62
N ALA A 234 -18.66 -19.63 -3.38
CA ALA A 234 -19.88 -19.25 -4.08
C ALA A 234 -19.89 -17.75 -4.35
N TYR A 235 -20.41 -17.39 -5.51
CA TYR A 235 -20.62 -16.02 -5.95
C TYR A 235 -22.02 -15.86 -6.51
N GLU A 236 -22.65 -14.73 -6.18
CA GLU A 236 -23.90 -14.27 -6.79
C GLU A 236 -23.62 -13.03 -7.64
N ALA A 237 -24.16 -13.01 -8.83
CA ALA A 237 -23.99 -11.94 -9.82
C ALA A 237 -22.50 -11.52 -10.00
N MET A 238 -21.60 -12.50 -10.08
CA MET A 238 -20.17 -12.27 -10.30
C MET A 238 -19.94 -11.65 -11.69
N PHE A 239 -19.08 -10.63 -11.76
CA PHE A 239 -18.74 -9.96 -13.01
C PHE A 239 -17.25 -9.73 -13.15
N HIS A 240 -16.79 -9.60 -14.41
CA HIS A 240 -15.40 -9.24 -14.73
C HIS A 240 -15.32 -7.74 -14.99
N PRO A 241 -14.70 -6.92 -14.08
CA PRO A 241 -14.74 -5.46 -14.17
C PRO A 241 -14.27 -4.91 -15.53
N GLN A 242 -13.09 -5.35 -16.00
CA GLN A 242 -12.52 -4.92 -17.27
C GLN A 242 -13.42 -5.26 -18.47
N VAL A 243 -14.05 -6.45 -18.46
CA VAL A 243 -14.94 -6.87 -19.56
C VAL A 243 -16.26 -6.12 -19.49
N LYS A 244 -16.80 -5.89 -18.29
CA LYS A 244 -18.01 -5.10 -18.06
C LYS A 244 -17.83 -3.68 -18.62
N GLU A 245 -16.71 -3.02 -18.31
CA GLU A 245 -16.40 -1.69 -18.83
C GLU A 245 -16.24 -1.69 -20.37
N ALA A 246 -15.48 -2.65 -20.92
CA ALA A 246 -15.30 -2.78 -22.36
C ALA A 246 -16.60 -3.03 -23.13
N LEU A 247 -17.57 -3.72 -22.52
CA LEU A 247 -18.91 -3.92 -23.10
C LEU A 247 -19.75 -2.65 -23.01
N ALA A 248 -19.71 -1.95 -21.86
CA ALA A 248 -20.43 -0.69 -21.67
C ALA A 248 -20.03 0.38 -22.69
N VAL A 249 -18.74 0.52 -22.99
CA VAL A 249 -18.23 1.42 -24.06
C VAL A 249 -18.82 1.07 -25.43
N ARG A 250 -19.18 -0.21 -25.65
CA ARG A 250 -19.81 -0.70 -26.91
C ARG A 250 -21.34 -0.71 -26.86
N GLY A 251 -21.95 -0.14 -25.82
CA GLY A 251 -23.40 -0.12 -25.63
C GLY A 251 -23.99 -1.52 -25.36
N ARG A 252 -23.19 -2.44 -24.80
CA ARG A 252 -23.60 -3.79 -24.46
C ARG A 252 -23.55 -4.01 -22.95
N GLU A 253 -24.45 -4.81 -22.44
CA GLU A 253 -24.49 -5.20 -21.03
C GLU A 253 -23.67 -6.46 -20.76
N PHE A 254 -23.01 -6.49 -19.61
CA PHE A 254 -22.36 -7.68 -19.09
C PHE A 254 -23.42 -8.56 -18.41
N GLN A 255 -23.44 -9.87 -18.74
CA GLN A 255 -24.30 -10.83 -18.06
C GLN A 255 -23.56 -11.37 -16.82
N PRO A 256 -23.98 -11.00 -15.59
CA PRO A 256 -23.42 -11.57 -14.36
C PRO A 256 -23.64 -13.07 -14.26
N VAL A 257 -22.82 -13.75 -13.46
CA VAL A 257 -22.85 -15.22 -13.35
C VAL A 257 -22.93 -15.60 -11.87
N ASP A 258 -23.88 -16.49 -11.56
CA ASP A 258 -23.94 -17.20 -10.29
C ASP A 258 -23.18 -18.51 -10.41
N ILE A 259 -22.25 -18.77 -9.48
CA ILE A 259 -21.46 -20.00 -9.51
C ILE A 259 -21.10 -20.41 -8.07
N ALA A 260 -21.18 -21.73 -7.81
CA ALA A 260 -20.72 -22.32 -6.57
C ALA A 260 -19.94 -23.61 -6.86
N PHE A 261 -18.89 -23.85 -6.10
CA PHE A 261 -18.08 -25.06 -6.18
C PHE A 261 -17.41 -25.36 -4.84
N GLY A 262 -17.08 -26.61 -4.63
CA GLY A 262 -16.42 -27.10 -3.41
C GLY A 262 -15.00 -27.59 -3.68
N GLN A 263 -14.61 -28.64 -2.95
CA GLN A 263 -13.28 -29.25 -3.06
C GLN A 263 -13.14 -30.21 -4.24
N GLN A 264 -14.26 -30.62 -4.82
CA GLN A 264 -14.27 -31.53 -5.97
C GLN A 264 -14.00 -30.77 -7.28
N PRO A 265 -13.37 -31.43 -8.28
CA PRO A 265 -13.21 -30.85 -9.60
C PRO A 265 -14.55 -30.38 -10.19
N THR A 266 -14.56 -29.16 -10.70
CA THR A 266 -15.75 -28.55 -11.31
C THR A 266 -15.52 -28.35 -12.80
N LEU A 267 -16.42 -28.84 -13.63
CA LEU A 267 -16.36 -28.71 -15.09
C LEU A 267 -17.31 -27.62 -15.57
N ILE A 268 -16.77 -26.62 -16.28
CA ILE A 268 -17.55 -25.56 -16.93
C ILE A 268 -17.68 -25.91 -18.41
N THR A 269 -18.90 -26.25 -18.85
CA THR A 269 -19.21 -26.57 -20.24
C THR A 269 -20.04 -25.49 -20.93
N GLY A 270 -20.11 -25.50 -22.24
CA GLY A 270 -20.93 -24.56 -23.00
C GLY A 270 -20.38 -24.33 -24.42
N ALA A 271 -21.14 -23.60 -25.24
CA ALA A 271 -20.75 -23.28 -26.61
C ALA A 271 -19.44 -22.47 -26.69
N ASN A 272 -18.74 -22.61 -27.82
CA ASN A 272 -17.61 -21.73 -28.12
C ASN A 272 -18.10 -20.25 -28.17
N MET A 273 -17.32 -19.34 -27.65
CA MET A 273 -17.68 -17.92 -27.44
C MET A 273 -18.76 -17.67 -26.35
N GLY A 274 -19.20 -18.69 -25.59
CA GLY A 274 -20.19 -18.60 -24.52
C GLY A 274 -19.63 -18.05 -23.19
N GLY A 275 -18.48 -17.37 -23.18
CA GLY A 275 -17.95 -16.71 -21.97
C GLY A 275 -17.17 -17.60 -20.99
N LYS A 276 -16.99 -18.91 -21.24
CA LYS A 276 -16.28 -19.86 -20.36
C LYS A 276 -14.92 -19.34 -19.88
N THR A 277 -14.13 -18.80 -20.79
CA THR A 277 -12.80 -18.23 -20.48
C THR A 277 -12.91 -16.98 -19.59
N VAL A 278 -13.95 -16.16 -19.78
CA VAL A 278 -14.20 -14.98 -18.94
C VAL A 278 -14.56 -15.43 -17.52
N VAL A 279 -15.41 -16.45 -17.37
CA VAL A 279 -15.74 -17.02 -16.05
C VAL A 279 -14.48 -17.50 -15.32
N LEU A 280 -13.62 -18.29 -15.97
CA LEU A 280 -12.37 -18.77 -15.37
C LEU A 280 -11.42 -17.62 -14.98
N LYS A 281 -11.30 -16.60 -15.84
CA LYS A 281 -10.52 -15.38 -15.52
C LYS A 281 -11.09 -14.66 -14.33
N THR A 282 -12.43 -14.53 -14.25
CA THR A 282 -13.10 -13.84 -13.16
C THR A 282 -12.93 -14.59 -11.84
N LEU A 283 -13.06 -15.92 -11.84
CA LEU A 283 -12.80 -16.75 -10.66
C LEU A 283 -11.37 -16.58 -10.14
N THR A 284 -10.39 -16.60 -11.04
CA THR A 284 -8.99 -16.35 -10.67
C THR A 284 -8.79 -14.93 -10.12
N LEU A 285 -9.40 -13.93 -10.76
CA LEU A 285 -9.37 -12.54 -10.29
C LEU A 285 -9.97 -12.42 -8.89
N CYS A 286 -11.16 -12.95 -8.66
CA CYS A 286 -11.83 -12.91 -7.37
C CYS A 286 -11.02 -13.59 -6.26
N GLN A 287 -10.39 -14.74 -6.56
CA GLN A 287 -9.54 -15.42 -5.60
C GLN A 287 -8.29 -14.61 -5.26
N LEU A 288 -7.63 -13.99 -6.24
CA LEU A 288 -6.49 -13.10 -6.01
C LEU A 288 -6.92 -11.87 -5.20
N LEU A 289 -7.99 -11.18 -5.62
CA LEU A 289 -8.52 -10.03 -4.91
C LEU A 289 -8.83 -10.37 -3.44
N PHE A 290 -9.46 -11.51 -3.18
CA PHE A 290 -9.76 -12.01 -1.84
C PHE A 290 -8.49 -12.16 -0.99
N GLN A 291 -7.48 -12.85 -1.48
CA GLN A 291 -6.27 -13.14 -0.70
C GLN A 291 -5.25 -11.99 -0.69
N PHE A 292 -5.52 -10.89 -1.40
CA PHE A 292 -4.82 -9.61 -1.26
C PHE A 292 -5.66 -8.54 -0.56
N GLY A 293 -6.84 -8.91 -0.01
CA GLY A 293 -7.69 -8.01 0.78
C GLY A 293 -8.29 -6.88 -0.05
N PHE A 294 -8.86 -7.17 -1.22
CA PHE A 294 -9.60 -6.22 -2.06
C PHE A 294 -11.10 -6.52 -2.04
N GLY A 295 -11.92 -5.55 -2.44
CA GLY A 295 -13.33 -5.79 -2.73
C GLY A 295 -13.53 -6.78 -3.88
N ILE A 296 -14.61 -7.55 -3.85
CA ILE A 296 -14.92 -8.62 -4.79
C ILE A 296 -15.97 -8.16 -5.80
N PRO A 297 -15.78 -8.36 -7.11
CA PRO A 297 -16.74 -8.00 -8.14
C PRO A 297 -17.90 -9.02 -8.22
N ALA A 298 -18.79 -8.95 -7.28
CA ALA A 298 -20.01 -9.76 -7.16
C ALA A 298 -21.05 -9.03 -6.31
N ALA A 299 -22.32 -9.46 -6.35
CA ALA A 299 -23.34 -8.97 -5.42
C ALA A 299 -23.15 -9.58 -4.03
N SER A 300 -22.79 -10.86 -3.97
CA SER A 300 -22.32 -11.52 -2.74
C SER A 300 -21.24 -12.53 -3.06
N ALA A 301 -20.35 -12.81 -2.10
CA ALA A 301 -19.26 -13.76 -2.26
C ALA A 301 -18.99 -14.49 -0.94
N ARG A 302 -18.91 -15.82 -1.01
CA ARG A 302 -18.34 -16.67 0.05
C ARG A 302 -17.13 -17.37 -0.54
N ILE A 303 -15.94 -17.17 0.05
CA ILE A 303 -14.69 -17.62 -0.60
C ILE A 303 -13.84 -18.43 0.39
N ALA A 304 -13.40 -19.61 -0.05
CA ALA A 304 -12.46 -20.43 0.67
C ALA A 304 -11.01 -20.01 0.38
N VAL A 305 -10.15 -20.04 1.38
CA VAL A 305 -8.71 -19.77 1.22
C VAL A 305 -8.06 -20.87 0.38
N LYS A 306 -7.14 -20.49 -0.49
CA LYS A 306 -6.36 -21.40 -1.33
C LYS A 306 -4.88 -21.19 -1.12
N ASP A 307 -4.13 -22.28 -1.01
CA ASP A 307 -2.67 -22.25 -0.84
C ASP A 307 -1.99 -21.80 -2.14
N GLU A 308 -2.58 -22.14 -3.29
CA GLU A 308 -2.03 -21.82 -4.59
C GLU A 308 -3.14 -21.53 -5.61
N ILE A 309 -2.87 -20.58 -6.51
CA ILE A 309 -3.73 -20.21 -7.63
C ILE A 309 -2.91 -20.32 -8.90
N ARG A 310 -3.34 -21.17 -9.81
CA ARG A 310 -2.73 -21.33 -11.15
C ARG A 310 -3.78 -21.16 -12.24
N LEU A 311 -3.54 -20.23 -13.14
CA LEU A 311 -4.37 -20.01 -14.32
C LEU A 311 -3.61 -20.46 -15.56
N LEU A 312 -4.09 -21.52 -16.21
CA LEU A 312 -3.46 -22.10 -17.38
C LEU A 312 -4.34 -21.88 -18.60
N PHE A 313 -3.83 -21.12 -19.56
CA PHE A 313 -4.43 -21.00 -20.90
C PHE A 313 -3.58 -21.79 -21.89
N GLN A 314 -4.13 -22.84 -22.43
CA GLN A 314 -3.44 -23.67 -23.42
C GLN A 314 -3.97 -23.50 -24.82
N ARG A 315 -3.03 -23.45 -25.78
CA ARG A 315 -3.32 -23.44 -27.21
C ARG A 315 -3.34 -24.86 -27.85
N GLY A 316 -3.18 -25.96 -27.07
CA GLY A 316 -3.10 -27.30 -27.59
C GLY A 316 -3.57 -28.40 -26.63
N TYR A 317 -4.18 -29.47 -27.19
CA TYR A 317 -4.70 -30.61 -26.43
C TYR A 317 -3.59 -31.42 -25.73
N TRP A 318 -2.42 -31.54 -26.37
CA TRP A 318 -1.30 -32.34 -25.88
C TRP A 318 -0.62 -31.76 -24.63
N ASP A 319 -0.60 -30.45 -24.48
CA ASP A 319 -0.01 -29.79 -23.28
C ASP A 319 -0.87 -30.00 -22.05
N LYS A 320 -2.18 -30.16 -22.17
CA LYS A 320 -3.09 -30.48 -21.06
C LYS A 320 -2.80 -31.83 -20.45
N LEU A 321 -2.61 -32.84 -21.29
CA LEU A 321 -2.31 -34.21 -20.87
C LEU A 321 -0.95 -34.31 -20.17
N SER A 322 0.06 -33.60 -20.66
CA SER A 322 1.39 -33.56 -20.01
C SER A 322 1.33 -32.88 -18.66
N PHE A 323 0.59 -31.79 -18.54
CA PHE A 323 0.40 -31.07 -17.26
C PHE A 323 -0.35 -31.95 -16.23
N LEU A 324 -1.46 -32.57 -16.62
CA LEU A 324 -2.23 -33.47 -15.73
C LEU A 324 -1.39 -34.65 -15.25
N LYS A 325 -0.59 -35.24 -16.14
CA LYS A 325 0.35 -36.33 -15.81
C LYS A 325 1.47 -35.86 -14.86
N GLN A 326 2.02 -34.68 -15.10
CA GLN A 326 3.12 -34.11 -14.30
C GLN A 326 2.68 -33.79 -12.86
N HIS A 327 1.40 -33.49 -12.64
CA HIS A 327 0.82 -33.11 -11.36
C HIS A 327 -0.08 -34.18 -10.73
N ASN A 328 -0.02 -35.43 -11.25
CA ASN A 328 -0.82 -36.57 -10.77
C ASN A 328 -2.33 -36.30 -10.68
N ILE A 329 -2.87 -35.46 -11.58
CA ILE A 329 -4.30 -35.20 -11.65
C ILE A 329 -4.95 -36.33 -12.47
N PRO A 330 -5.95 -37.07 -11.94
CA PRO A 330 -6.58 -38.18 -12.65
C PRO A 330 -7.26 -37.71 -13.95
N ILE A 331 -6.95 -38.36 -15.07
CA ILE A 331 -7.49 -38.03 -16.38
C ILE A 331 -8.97 -38.46 -16.48
N GLU A 332 -9.41 -39.35 -15.61
CA GLU A 332 -10.77 -39.89 -15.55
C GLU A 332 -11.83 -38.87 -15.09
N SER A 333 -11.39 -37.67 -14.63
CA SER A 333 -12.25 -36.57 -14.18
C SER A 333 -12.50 -35.50 -15.26
N LEU A 334 -12.21 -35.77 -16.54
CA LEU A 334 -12.44 -34.86 -17.67
C LEU A 334 -13.69 -35.23 -18.44
#